data_b6567bbb1b74f437d9273c808e12e87e
#
_entry.id   b6567bbb1b74f437d9273c808e12e87e
#
_cell.length_a   1.000
_cell.length_b   1.000
_cell.length_c   1.000
_cell.angle_alpha   90.00
_cell.angle_beta   90.00
_cell.angle_gamma   90.00
#
_symmetry.space_group_name_H-M   'P 1'
#
loop_
_entity.id
_entity.type
_entity.pdbx_description
1 polymer ?
#
loop_
_entity_poly.entity_id
_entity_poly.type
_entity_poly.pdbx_seq_one_letter_code
_entity_poly.pdbx_strand_id
1 'polypeptide(L)'
;VLLVQALLFGDGGITTLGANVLNMGIIGGSVGLFTFKGLRNHIGKYPAIGIAAWLATFIAAEACAVEMALAGTFPLVLGLASMGIYHAFIGIIEAILTIIVIMALEKFRPDLLAWNKKNNSNSGAD
;
A
#
# COMPACT_ATOMS: atom_id res chain seq x y z
N VAL A 1 4.62 11.46 -3.08
CA VAL A 1 5.31 10.84 -1.93
C VAL A 1 6.64 10.24 -2.40
N LEU A 2 6.68 9.21 -3.27
CA LEU A 2 7.89 8.48 -3.68
C LEU A 2 9.01 9.37 -4.25
N LEU A 3 8.68 10.41 -5.03
CA LEU A 3 9.66 11.37 -5.53
C LEU A 3 10.33 12.16 -4.39
N VAL A 4 9.55 12.58 -3.41
CA VAL A 4 10.05 13.29 -2.22
C VAL A 4 10.94 12.38 -1.38
N GLN A 5 10.55 11.12 -1.19
CA GLN A 5 11.36 10.11 -0.49
C GLN A 5 12.70 9.88 -1.18
N ALA A 6 12.70 9.71 -2.51
CA ALA A 6 13.91 9.50 -3.28
C ALA A 6 14.86 10.70 -3.28
N LEU A 7 14.32 11.93 -3.35
CA LEU A 7 15.13 13.17 -3.45
C LEU A 7 15.60 13.70 -2.09
N LEU A 8 14.74 13.68 -1.05
CA LEU A 8 15.05 14.28 0.25
C LEU A 8 15.60 13.27 1.26
N PHE A 9 15.13 12.03 1.20
CA PHE A 9 15.53 11.01 2.17
C PHE A 9 16.47 9.94 1.60
N GLY A 10 16.71 9.97 0.28
CA GLY A 10 17.56 8.99 -0.38
C GLY A 10 16.96 7.57 -0.41
N ASP A 11 15.68 7.44 -0.08
CA ASP A 11 14.99 6.16 -0.01
C ASP A 11 14.80 5.56 -1.41
N GLY A 12 15.49 4.45 -1.67
CA GLY A 12 15.58 3.80 -2.96
C GLY A 12 16.40 4.57 -4.02
N GLY A 13 16.59 5.88 -3.85
CA GLY A 13 17.30 6.74 -4.79
C GLY A 13 16.55 7.01 -6.10
N ILE A 14 17.11 7.88 -6.93
CA ILE A 14 16.51 8.31 -8.21
C ILE A 14 16.50 7.16 -9.23
N THR A 15 17.52 6.32 -9.22
CA THR A 15 17.70 5.21 -10.17
C THR A 15 16.63 4.12 -10.02
N THR A 16 16.13 3.92 -8.81
CA THR A 16 15.07 2.92 -8.51
C THR A 16 13.67 3.52 -8.46
N LEU A 17 13.53 4.84 -8.68
CA LEU A 17 12.24 5.53 -8.59
C LEU A 17 11.18 4.91 -9.51
N GLY A 18 11.56 4.49 -10.71
CA GLY A 18 10.64 3.83 -11.65
C GLY A 18 10.08 2.52 -11.10
N ALA A 19 10.95 1.66 -10.57
CA ALA A 19 10.56 0.40 -9.93
C ALA A 19 9.69 0.66 -8.70
N ASN A 20 10.05 1.63 -7.85
CA ASN A 20 9.26 1.98 -6.67
C ASN A 20 7.86 2.51 -7.04
N VAL A 21 7.75 3.31 -8.10
CA VAL A 21 6.44 3.77 -8.60
C VAL A 21 5.61 2.60 -9.12
N LEU A 22 6.21 1.67 -9.86
CA LEU A 22 5.53 0.47 -10.33
C LEU A 22 5.08 -0.42 -9.17
N ASN A 23 5.99 -0.78 -8.28
CA ASN A 23 5.71 -1.74 -7.20
C ASN A 23 4.79 -1.17 -6.13
N MET A 24 5.09 0.01 -5.59
CA MET A 24 4.30 0.60 -4.51
C MET A 24 3.08 1.38 -5.02
N GLY A 25 3.23 2.11 -6.14
CA GLY A 25 2.16 2.93 -6.69
C GLY A 25 1.11 2.11 -7.45
N ILE A 26 1.54 1.29 -8.40
CA ILE A 26 0.62 0.55 -9.29
C ILE A 26 0.26 -0.80 -8.69
N ILE A 27 1.24 -1.66 -8.42
CA ILE A 27 0.97 -3.04 -7.94
C ILE A 27 0.37 -2.97 -6.54
N GLY A 28 1.07 -2.38 -5.57
CA GLY A 28 0.60 -2.26 -4.19
C GLY A 28 -0.72 -1.50 -4.08
N GLY A 29 -0.84 -0.37 -4.78
CA GLY A 29 -2.09 0.41 -4.83
C GLY A 29 -3.27 -0.37 -5.38
N SER A 30 -3.07 -1.15 -6.44
CA SER A 30 -4.12 -2.01 -7.03
C SER A 30 -4.50 -3.15 -6.08
N VAL A 31 -3.51 -3.87 -5.54
CA VAL A 31 -3.74 -4.95 -4.56
C VAL A 31 -4.51 -4.42 -3.36
N GLY A 32 -4.09 -3.29 -2.78
CA GLY A 32 -4.77 -2.67 -1.65
C GLY A 32 -6.22 -2.31 -1.96
N LEU A 33 -6.46 -1.67 -3.11
CA LEU A 33 -7.81 -1.26 -3.53
C LEU A 33 -8.75 -2.46 -3.73
N PHE A 34 -8.31 -3.49 -4.46
CA PHE A 34 -9.15 -4.66 -4.73
C PHE A 34 -9.38 -5.48 -3.47
N THR A 35 -8.36 -5.67 -2.63
CA THR A 35 -8.50 -6.36 -1.35
C THR A 35 -9.48 -5.63 -0.44
N PHE A 36 -9.34 -4.31 -0.28
CA PHE A 36 -10.27 -3.53 0.53
C PHE A 36 -11.70 -3.62 0.02
N LYS A 37 -11.93 -3.44 -1.29
CA LYS A 37 -13.28 -3.53 -1.87
C LYS A 37 -13.91 -4.91 -1.69
N GLY A 38 -13.13 -5.97 -1.82
CA GLY A 38 -13.61 -7.34 -1.65
C GLY A 38 -13.95 -7.68 -0.20
N LEU A 39 -13.11 -7.26 0.75
CA LEU A 39 -13.22 -7.67 2.15
C LEU A 39 -14.12 -6.78 3.01
N ARG A 40 -14.23 -5.48 2.70
CA ARG A 40 -14.92 -4.51 3.58
C ARG A 40 -16.36 -4.87 3.93
N ASN A 41 -17.07 -5.55 3.02
CA ASN A 41 -18.46 -5.95 3.22
C ASN A 41 -18.62 -7.25 4.03
N HIS A 42 -17.54 -8.05 4.14
CA HIS A 42 -17.55 -9.33 4.83
C HIS A 42 -17.01 -9.26 6.26
N ILE A 43 -15.91 -8.51 6.45
CA ILE A 43 -15.20 -8.46 7.74
C ILE A 43 -15.21 -7.08 8.39
N GLY A 44 -15.86 -6.11 7.74
CA GLY A 44 -15.89 -4.72 8.22
C GLY A 44 -14.74 -3.87 7.71
N LYS A 45 -14.84 -2.57 7.96
CA LYS A 45 -13.95 -1.55 7.36
C LYS A 45 -12.51 -1.65 7.86
N TYR A 46 -12.28 -1.61 9.16
CA TYR A 46 -10.91 -1.56 9.71
C TYR A 46 -10.08 -2.82 9.50
N PRO A 47 -10.63 -4.03 9.72
CA PRO A 47 -9.91 -5.25 9.36
C PRO A 47 -9.59 -5.32 7.87
N ALA A 48 -10.53 -4.90 7.01
CA ALA A 48 -10.29 -4.86 5.57
C ALA A 48 -9.18 -3.89 5.17
N ILE A 49 -9.08 -2.72 5.83
CA ILE A 49 -7.99 -1.75 5.63
C ILE A 49 -6.65 -2.38 6.04
N GLY A 50 -6.58 -3.01 7.20
CA GLY A 50 -5.35 -3.65 7.70
C GLY A 50 -4.85 -4.75 6.77
N ILE A 51 -5.72 -5.66 6.37
CA ILE A 51 -5.37 -6.75 5.44
C ILE A 51 -4.97 -6.19 4.06
N ALA A 52 -5.68 -5.17 3.57
CA ALA A 52 -5.36 -4.53 2.30
C ALA A 52 -3.99 -3.86 2.31
N ALA A 53 -3.65 -3.14 3.39
CA ALA A 53 -2.34 -2.52 3.56
C ALA A 53 -1.23 -3.57 3.64
N TRP A 54 -1.43 -4.61 4.46
CA TRP A 54 -0.47 -5.70 4.59
C TRP A 54 -0.19 -6.40 3.26
N LEU A 55 -1.24 -6.79 2.53
CA LEU A 55 -1.09 -7.44 1.23
C LEU A 55 -0.45 -6.52 0.19
N ALA A 56 -0.81 -5.24 0.18
CA ALA A 56 -0.21 -4.27 -0.74
C ALA A 56 1.31 -4.19 -0.57
N THR A 57 1.78 -4.06 0.67
CA THR A 57 3.21 -4.03 1.00
C THR A 57 3.90 -5.34 0.65
N PHE A 58 3.31 -6.46 1.05
CA PHE A 58 3.89 -7.78 0.81
C PHE A 58 4.05 -8.07 -0.69
N ILE A 59 3.00 -7.89 -1.48
CA ILE A 59 3.02 -8.17 -2.93
C ILE A 59 3.93 -7.19 -3.67
N ALA A 60 3.98 -5.92 -3.27
CA ALA A 60 4.92 -4.95 -3.85
C ALA A 60 6.38 -5.36 -3.62
N ALA A 61 6.71 -5.87 -2.44
CA ALA A 61 8.05 -6.37 -2.11
C ALA A 61 8.42 -7.62 -2.91
N GLU A 62 7.49 -8.56 -3.06
CA GLU A 62 7.71 -9.76 -3.89
C GLU A 62 7.90 -9.40 -5.37
N ALA A 63 7.16 -8.42 -5.89
CA ALA A 63 7.34 -7.92 -7.25
C ALA A 63 8.75 -7.32 -7.43
N CYS A 64 9.24 -6.56 -6.45
CA CYS A 64 10.61 -6.05 -6.45
C CYS A 64 11.66 -7.18 -6.48
N ALA A 65 11.46 -8.25 -5.72
CA ALA A 65 12.36 -9.42 -5.73
C ALA A 65 12.42 -10.07 -7.11
N VAL A 66 11.27 -10.18 -7.79
CA VAL A 66 11.21 -10.69 -9.17
C VAL A 66 11.95 -9.76 -10.14
N GLU A 67 11.76 -8.45 -10.05
CA GLU A 67 12.46 -7.47 -10.88
C GLU A 67 13.99 -7.55 -10.70
N MET A 68 14.46 -7.65 -9.46
CA MET A 68 15.89 -7.82 -9.16
C MET A 68 16.46 -9.10 -9.75
N ALA A 69 15.70 -10.19 -9.73
CA ALA A 69 16.10 -11.46 -10.33
C ALA A 69 16.15 -11.38 -11.86
N LEU A 70 15.17 -10.73 -12.49
CA LEU A 70 15.16 -10.49 -13.94
C LEU A 70 16.30 -9.58 -14.39
N ALA A 71 16.68 -8.62 -13.56
CA ALA A 71 17.84 -7.76 -13.79
C ALA A 71 19.19 -8.49 -13.57
N GLY A 72 19.17 -9.74 -13.11
CA GLY A 72 20.39 -10.52 -12.82
C GLY A 72 21.17 -10.01 -11.60
N THR A 73 20.59 -9.15 -10.78
CA THR A 73 21.27 -8.53 -9.63
C THR A 73 21.17 -9.37 -8.38
N PHE A 74 20.15 -10.22 -8.26
CA PHE A 74 19.92 -11.04 -7.07
C PHE A 74 19.24 -12.39 -7.40
N PRO A 75 19.62 -13.52 -6.74
CA PRO A 75 18.98 -14.81 -6.97
C PRO A 75 17.49 -14.80 -6.57
N LEU A 76 16.60 -15.25 -7.46
CA LEU A 76 15.15 -15.21 -7.26
C LEU A 76 14.68 -15.83 -5.93
N VAL A 77 15.12 -17.08 -5.66
CA VAL A 77 14.67 -17.80 -4.45
C VAL A 77 15.08 -17.08 -3.18
N LEU A 78 16.30 -16.56 -3.14
CA LEU A 78 16.80 -15.82 -1.99
C LEU A 78 16.12 -14.45 -1.88
N GLY A 79 15.84 -13.80 -3.01
CA GLY A 79 15.09 -12.54 -3.09
C GLY A 79 13.68 -12.68 -2.52
N LEU A 80 12.91 -13.63 -3.02
CA LEU A 80 11.56 -13.92 -2.53
C LEU A 80 11.55 -14.27 -1.04
N ALA A 81 12.46 -15.15 -0.59
CA ALA A 81 12.52 -15.55 0.81
C ALA A 81 12.86 -14.37 1.75
N SER A 82 13.87 -13.56 1.40
CA SER A 82 14.27 -12.43 2.22
C SER A 82 13.23 -11.31 2.21
N MET A 83 12.77 -10.88 1.03
CA MET A 83 11.75 -9.84 0.89
C MET A 83 10.44 -10.25 1.56
N GLY A 84 9.99 -11.50 1.35
CA GLY A 84 8.78 -12.04 1.95
C GLY A 84 8.82 -12.04 3.48
N ILE A 85 9.89 -12.55 4.08
CA ILE A 85 10.03 -12.59 5.53
C ILE A 85 10.03 -11.17 6.12
N TYR A 86 10.89 -10.28 5.62
CA TYR A 86 10.97 -8.92 6.16
C TYR A 86 9.68 -8.15 5.96
N HIS A 87 9.07 -8.21 4.77
CA HIS A 87 7.86 -7.44 4.48
C HIS A 87 6.60 -8.04 5.08
N ALA A 88 6.59 -9.33 5.45
CA ALA A 88 5.53 -9.88 6.27
C ALA A 88 5.46 -9.17 7.65
N PHE A 89 6.60 -8.91 8.29
CA PHE A 89 6.66 -8.17 9.55
C PHE A 89 6.44 -6.67 9.37
N ILE A 90 7.09 -6.05 8.39
CA ILE A 90 6.91 -4.61 8.08
C ILE A 90 5.45 -4.32 7.76
N GLY A 91 4.80 -5.16 6.97
CA GLY A 91 3.40 -5.02 6.60
C GLY A 91 2.43 -5.03 7.80
N ILE A 92 2.76 -5.73 8.90
CA ILE A 92 1.96 -5.67 10.13
C ILE A 92 2.01 -4.26 10.72
N ILE A 93 3.19 -3.66 10.79
CA ILE A 93 3.37 -2.29 11.28
C ILE A 93 2.63 -1.31 10.38
N GLU A 94 2.77 -1.44 9.06
CA GLU A 94 2.07 -0.60 8.09
C GLU A 94 0.55 -0.74 8.16
N ALA A 95 0.03 -1.95 8.37
CA ALA A 95 -1.39 -2.18 8.57
C ALA A 95 -1.93 -1.42 9.80
N ILE A 96 -1.22 -1.50 10.92
CA ILE A 96 -1.58 -0.78 12.15
C ILE A 96 -1.54 0.73 11.93
N LEU A 97 -0.45 1.24 11.36
CA LEU A 97 -0.30 2.67 11.08
C LEU A 97 -1.38 3.18 10.11
N THR A 98 -1.70 2.42 9.06
CA THR A 98 -2.74 2.77 8.10
C THR A 98 -4.11 2.86 8.78
N ILE A 99 -4.46 1.91 9.64
CA ILE A 99 -5.71 1.95 10.41
C ILE A 99 -5.76 3.21 11.30
N ILE A 100 -4.68 3.51 12.03
CA ILE A 100 -4.60 4.68 12.90
C ILE A 100 -4.77 5.98 12.10
N VAL A 101 -4.08 6.10 10.95
CA VAL A 101 -4.18 7.29 10.09
C VAL A 101 -5.60 7.44 9.53
N ILE A 102 -6.23 6.36 9.08
CA ILE A 102 -7.61 6.40 8.58
C ILE A 102 -8.59 6.81 9.69
N MET A 103 -8.44 6.27 10.90
CA MET A 103 -9.26 6.67 12.05
C MET A 103 -9.09 8.16 12.39
N ALA A 104 -7.85 8.66 12.35
CA ALA A 104 -7.57 10.07 12.56
C ALA A 104 -8.19 10.96 11.45
N LEU A 105 -8.06 10.55 10.18
CA LEU A 105 -8.69 11.26 9.07
C LEU A 105 -10.22 11.27 9.17
N GLU A 106 -10.84 10.19 9.58
CA GLU A 106 -12.29 10.15 9.81
C GLU A 106 -12.74 11.14 10.88
N LYS A 107 -11.92 11.31 11.90
CA LYS A 107 -12.23 12.24 13.00
C LYS A 107 -11.99 13.70 12.65
N PHE A 108 -10.87 14.02 11.99
CA PHE A 108 -10.42 15.40 11.79
C PHE A 108 -10.66 15.93 10.37
N ARG A 109 -10.62 15.05 9.36
CA ARG A 109 -10.74 15.43 7.94
C ARG A 109 -11.56 14.41 7.14
N PRO A 110 -12.84 14.20 7.49
CA PRO A 110 -13.70 13.24 6.80
C PRO A 110 -13.93 13.57 5.31
N ASP A 111 -13.72 14.84 4.94
CA ASP A 111 -13.80 15.34 3.55
C ASP A 111 -12.77 14.72 2.60
N LEU A 112 -11.64 14.26 3.12
CA LEU A 112 -10.58 13.62 2.31
C LEU A 112 -10.89 12.16 1.95
N LEU A 113 -11.85 11.54 2.61
CA LEU A 113 -12.16 10.13 2.43
C LEU A 113 -13.20 9.92 1.32
N ALA A 114 -12.82 9.10 0.33
CA ALA A 114 -13.63 8.88 -0.89
C ALA A 114 -15.04 8.34 -0.61
N TRP A 115 -15.22 7.55 0.47
CA TRP A 115 -16.54 7.02 0.83
C TRP A 115 -17.47 8.05 1.45
N ASN A 116 -16.95 9.17 2.00
CA ASN A 116 -17.77 10.26 2.53
C ASN A 116 -18.21 11.24 1.44
N LYS A 117 -17.44 11.39 0.35
CA LYS A 117 -17.84 12.23 -0.79
C LYS A 117 -19.15 11.78 -1.44
N LYS A 118 -19.42 10.48 -1.45
CA LYS A 118 -20.61 9.91 -2.07
C LYS A 118 -21.89 10.19 -1.27
N ASN A 119 -21.77 10.35 0.04
CA ASN A 119 -22.92 10.70 0.90
C ASN A 119 -23.31 12.18 0.76
N ASN A 120 -22.35 13.08 0.58
CA ASN A 120 -22.62 14.52 0.43
C ASN A 120 -23.20 14.87 -0.96
N SER A 121 -22.91 14.08 -2.00
CA SER A 121 -23.50 14.31 -3.33
C SER A 121 -24.97 13.85 -3.43
N ASN A 122 -25.42 12.95 -2.57
CA ASN A 122 -26.83 12.51 -2.53
C ASN A 122 -27.69 13.34 -1.57
N SER A 123 -27.09 14.15 -0.71
CA SER A 123 -27.79 15.00 0.26
C SER A 123 -28.07 16.43 -0.25
N GLY A 124 -27.60 16.78 -1.41
CA GLY A 124 -27.79 18.10 -2.04
C GLY A 124 -28.72 18.11 -3.25
N ALA A 125 -29.54 17.07 -3.42
CA ALA A 125 -30.46 16.91 -4.55
C ALA A 125 -31.95 16.92 -4.13
N ASP A 126 -32.27 17.53 -2.97
CA ASP A 126 -33.66 17.80 -2.54
C ASP A 126 -33.90 19.30 -2.53
#